data_4a1c532324082dca01e8c8569a7d1304
#
_entry.id   4a1c532324082dca01e8c8569a7d1304
#
_cell.length_a   1.000
_cell.length_b   1.000
_cell.length_c   1.000
_cell.angle_alpha   90.00
_cell.angle_beta   90.00
_cell.angle_gamma   90.00
#
_symmetry.space_group_name_H-M   'P 1'
#
loop_
_entity.id
_entity.type
_entity.pdbx_description
1 polymer ?
#
loop_
_entity_poly.entity_id
_entity_poly.type
_entity_poly.pdbx_seq_one_letter_code
_entity_poly.pdbx_strand_id
1 'polypeptide(L)'
;GLVGSEMCIRDRYRLGDLYYAMMLESFNDVAVTIAEYIGECYALNQDDRTANTDIKARSYDDSKKYVHTFAKLMNEKAKELGCENTYFITPNGLDAEDENGKHSTTAKELAVIASYAIKNERFNDIIGTRHYSFCEVNGTRNCSAYNKDAFLNQMNGAFGIKTGFTGNAGYCFVGALKSDGRTFISVVLGSGWPSNRTYKWKDTRKLMEYGINNFFPRTVFSTIEDYKDVRVKDGMEESASTCIKGDLSLILCDADDVRVVYELEDYIDAPVRVGDVVGKAIIYVNGQRMGSFPITAAAAVERANYM
;
A
#
# COMPACT_ATOMS: atom_id res chain seq x y z
N GLY A 1 29.40 -3.32 -15.61
CA GLY A 1 30.10 -2.82 -14.47
C GLY A 1 29.09 -2.48 -13.37
N LEU A 2 29.28 -3.02 -12.19
CA LEU A 2 28.49 -2.68 -11.01
C LEU A 2 28.70 -1.19 -10.70
N VAL A 3 27.75 -0.36 -11.10
CA VAL A 3 27.66 1.01 -10.61
C VAL A 3 26.95 0.85 -9.26
N GLY A 4 27.73 0.60 -8.23
CA GLY A 4 27.21 0.20 -6.97
C GLY A 4 27.79 0.98 -5.81
N SER A 5 27.51 0.46 -4.65
CA SER A 5 28.10 0.90 -3.42
C SER A 5 29.62 0.70 -3.44
N GLU A 6 30.35 1.48 -2.68
CA GLU A 6 31.76 1.22 -2.41
C GLU A 6 31.98 0.01 -1.49
N MET A 7 30.98 -0.88 -1.32
CA MET A 7 31.06 -2.05 -0.45
C MET A 7 31.94 -3.13 -1.04
N CYS A 8 32.84 -3.67 -0.24
CA CYS A 8 33.71 -4.78 -0.63
C CYS A 8 33.01 -6.13 -0.40
N ILE A 9 33.36 -7.16 -1.19
CA ILE A 9 32.75 -8.51 -1.17
C ILE A 9 32.79 -9.19 0.22
N ARG A 10 33.64 -8.72 1.14
CA ARG A 10 33.80 -9.29 2.49
C ARG A 10 33.28 -8.40 3.62
N ASP A 11 32.74 -7.22 3.30
CA ASP A 11 32.20 -6.30 4.31
C ASP A 11 30.90 -6.86 4.88
N ARG A 12 30.69 -6.64 6.16
CA ARG A 12 29.47 -7.04 6.88
C ARG A 12 28.73 -5.80 7.35
N TYR A 13 27.46 -5.70 7.01
CA TYR A 13 26.59 -4.60 7.39
C TYR A 13 25.34 -5.09 8.09
N ARG A 14 24.76 -4.27 8.93
CA ARG A 14 23.45 -4.55 9.52
C ARG A 14 22.38 -4.41 8.43
N LEU A 15 21.42 -5.33 8.41
CA LEU A 15 20.31 -5.30 7.43
C LEU A 15 19.57 -3.96 7.45
N GLY A 16 19.38 -3.37 8.64
CA GLY A 16 18.77 -2.05 8.78
C GLY A 16 19.53 -0.95 8.04
N ASP A 17 20.86 -0.95 8.09
CA ASP A 17 21.71 0.03 7.39
C ASP A 17 21.63 -0.15 5.86
N LEU A 18 21.53 -1.41 5.41
CA LEU A 18 21.35 -1.73 4.00
C LEU A 18 20.02 -1.21 3.45
N TYR A 19 18.94 -1.19 4.22
CA TYR A 19 17.68 -0.58 3.79
C TYR A 19 17.83 0.91 3.53
N TYR A 20 18.55 1.65 4.39
CA TYR A 20 18.85 3.06 4.11
C TYR A 20 19.69 3.22 2.85
N ALA A 21 20.76 2.46 2.70
CA ALA A 21 21.62 2.51 1.52
C ALA A 21 20.84 2.25 0.22
N MET A 22 19.99 1.21 0.21
CA MET A 22 19.13 0.86 -0.93
C MET A 22 18.11 1.96 -1.25
N MET A 23 17.41 2.47 -0.25
CA MET A 23 16.34 3.43 -0.48
C MET A 23 16.85 4.82 -0.83
N LEU A 24 17.89 5.30 -0.18
CA LEU A 24 18.42 6.65 -0.39
C LEU A 24 19.25 6.75 -1.69
N GLU A 25 20.20 5.84 -1.87
CA GLU A 25 21.15 5.88 -2.99
C GLU A 25 20.73 5.05 -4.21
N SER A 26 19.73 4.15 -4.03
CA SER A 26 19.34 3.18 -5.09
C SER A 26 20.47 2.24 -5.49
N PHE A 27 21.26 1.75 -4.55
CA PHE A 27 22.33 0.80 -4.84
C PHE A 27 21.75 -0.56 -5.26
N ASN A 28 22.05 -0.95 -6.49
CA ASN A 28 21.54 -2.19 -7.09
C ASN A 28 22.10 -3.45 -6.44
N ASP A 29 23.38 -3.43 -6.10
CA ASP A 29 24.08 -4.51 -5.39
C ASP A 29 23.52 -4.73 -3.99
N VAL A 30 23.18 -3.65 -3.29
CA VAL A 30 22.53 -3.72 -1.97
C VAL A 30 21.15 -4.35 -2.06
N ALA A 31 20.35 -4.00 -3.08
CA ALA A 31 19.04 -4.61 -3.28
C ALA A 31 19.15 -6.12 -3.54
N VAL A 32 20.15 -6.55 -4.34
CA VAL A 32 20.43 -7.97 -4.59
C VAL A 32 20.88 -8.66 -3.30
N THR A 33 21.77 -8.05 -2.52
CA THR A 33 22.25 -8.61 -1.24
C THR A 33 21.10 -8.83 -0.24
N ILE A 34 20.18 -7.86 -0.13
CA ILE A 34 18.99 -7.99 0.72
C ILE A 34 18.09 -9.13 0.20
N ALA A 35 17.90 -9.22 -1.11
CA ALA A 35 17.08 -10.26 -1.72
C ALA A 35 17.66 -11.67 -1.51
N GLU A 36 18.99 -11.81 -1.66
CA GLU A 36 19.69 -13.07 -1.37
C GLU A 36 19.51 -13.49 0.09
N TYR A 37 19.70 -12.56 1.03
CA TYR A 37 19.59 -12.85 2.44
C TYR A 37 18.17 -13.28 2.83
N ILE A 38 17.17 -12.51 2.43
CA ILE A 38 15.77 -12.82 2.75
C ILE A 38 15.33 -14.11 2.05
N GLY A 39 15.71 -14.28 0.77
CA GLY A 39 15.39 -15.48 0.00
C GLY A 39 16.02 -16.74 0.58
N GLU A 40 17.25 -16.66 1.12
CA GLU A 40 17.90 -17.75 1.85
C GLU A 40 17.14 -18.10 3.13
N CYS A 41 16.84 -17.11 3.97
CA CYS A 41 16.09 -17.31 5.21
C CYS A 41 14.75 -18.00 4.93
N TYR A 42 14.06 -17.59 3.89
CA TYR A 42 12.76 -18.13 3.51
C TYR A 42 12.86 -19.55 2.94
N ALA A 43 13.86 -19.82 2.08
CA ALA A 43 14.08 -21.13 1.47
C ALA A 43 14.51 -22.20 2.50
N LEU A 44 15.17 -21.78 3.56
CA LEU A 44 15.67 -22.68 4.60
C LEU A 44 14.74 -22.76 5.83
N ASN A 45 13.58 -22.09 5.82
CA ASN A 45 12.67 -21.97 6.98
C ASN A 45 13.41 -21.51 8.26
N GLN A 46 14.46 -20.70 8.11
CA GLN A 46 15.21 -20.17 9.24
C GLN A 46 14.55 -18.87 9.73
N ASP A 47 14.32 -18.81 11.05
CA ASP A 47 13.92 -17.55 11.69
C ASP A 47 15.08 -16.55 11.57
N ASP A 48 14.76 -15.31 11.25
CA ASP A 48 15.67 -14.17 11.05
C ASP A 48 16.67 -13.97 12.22
N ARG A 49 16.34 -14.50 13.40
CA ARG A 49 17.15 -14.41 14.63
C ARG A 49 18.32 -15.40 14.71
N THR A 50 18.36 -16.41 13.87
CA THR A 50 19.36 -17.49 13.96
C THR A 50 20.46 -17.40 12.87
N ALA A 51 20.35 -16.48 11.94
CA ALA A 51 21.31 -16.29 10.85
C ALA A 51 22.64 -15.65 11.31
N ASN A 52 23.24 -16.17 12.39
CA ASN A 52 24.62 -15.85 12.77
C ASN A 52 25.60 -16.86 12.19
N THR A 53 25.36 -17.29 10.97
CA THR A 53 26.23 -18.20 10.27
C THR A 53 27.32 -17.42 9.52
N ASP A 54 28.56 -17.81 9.71
CA ASP A 54 29.67 -17.44 8.82
C ASP A 54 29.21 -17.64 7.37
N ILE A 55 28.95 -16.52 6.68
CA ILE A 55 28.51 -16.55 5.30
C ILE A 55 29.68 -17.13 4.50
N LYS A 56 29.64 -18.43 4.25
CA LYS A 56 30.46 -19.05 3.20
C LYS A 56 30.14 -18.31 1.92
N ALA A 57 31.16 -18.01 1.12
CA ALA A 57 30.95 -17.40 -0.18
C ALA A 57 29.89 -18.24 -0.93
N ARG A 58 28.73 -17.63 -1.18
CA ARG A 58 27.62 -18.26 -1.91
C ARG A 58 28.08 -18.60 -3.33
N SER A 59 27.67 -19.75 -3.84
CA SER A 59 27.83 -20.03 -5.25
C SER A 59 26.93 -19.11 -6.08
N TYR A 60 27.24 -18.92 -7.35
CA TYR A 60 26.41 -18.16 -8.27
C TYR A 60 24.99 -18.74 -8.38
N ASP A 61 24.89 -20.08 -8.37
CA ASP A 61 23.61 -20.78 -8.46
C ASP A 61 22.76 -20.60 -7.18
N ASP A 62 23.38 -20.59 -5.99
CA ASP A 62 22.70 -20.31 -4.75
C ASP A 62 22.17 -18.86 -4.72
N SER A 63 23.00 -17.90 -5.11
CA SER A 63 22.60 -16.49 -5.24
C SER A 63 21.37 -16.34 -6.14
N LYS A 64 21.42 -16.91 -7.34
CA LYS A 64 20.33 -16.91 -8.31
C LYS A 64 19.05 -17.53 -7.72
N LYS A 65 19.15 -18.66 -7.03
CA LYS A 65 18.04 -19.33 -6.37
C LYS A 65 17.38 -18.45 -5.31
N TYR A 66 18.17 -17.80 -4.47
CA TYR A 66 17.65 -16.97 -3.39
C TYR A 66 17.01 -15.67 -3.90
N VAL A 67 17.63 -15.03 -4.91
CA VAL A 67 17.04 -13.87 -5.60
C VAL A 67 15.70 -14.25 -6.24
N HIS A 68 15.60 -15.41 -6.87
CA HIS A 68 14.34 -15.91 -7.43
C HIS A 68 13.29 -16.15 -6.34
N THR A 69 13.69 -16.75 -5.21
CA THR A 69 12.79 -16.94 -4.06
C THR A 69 12.25 -15.60 -3.56
N PHE A 70 13.10 -14.57 -3.46
CA PHE A 70 12.68 -13.23 -3.06
C PHE A 70 11.73 -12.60 -4.09
N ALA A 71 12.01 -12.72 -5.39
CA ALA A 71 11.12 -12.22 -6.44
C ALA A 71 9.73 -12.90 -6.38
N LYS A 72 9.69 -14.19 -6.05
CA LYS A 72 8.43 -14.91 -5.80
C LYS A 72 7.63 -14.28 -4.65
N LEU A 73 8.29 -13.97 -3.53
CA LEU A 73 7.64 -13.28 -2.39
C LEU A 73 7.11 -11.90 -2.79
N MET A 74 7.84 -11.14 -3.61
CA MET A 74 7.36 -9.86 -4.13
C MET A 74 6.09 -10.04 -4.97
N ASN A 75 6.03 -11.05 -5.84
CA ASN A 75 4.87 -11.34 -6.68
C ASN A 75 3.67 -11.86 -5.85
N GLU A 76 3.91 -12.70 -4.85
CA GLU A 76 2.88 -13.15 -3.92
C GLU A 76 2.25 -11.96 -3.17
N LYS A 77 3.09 -11.02 -2.70
CA LYS A 77 2.60 -9.80 -2.04
C LYS A 77 1.85 -8.88 -3.01
N ALA A 78 2.33 -8.71 -4.24
CA ALA A 78 1.63 -7.93 -5.25
C ALA A 78 0.23 -8.52 -5.54
N LYS A 79 0.13 -9.84 -5.68
CA LYS A 79 -1.13 -10.54 -5.88
C LYS A 79 -2.08 -10.41 -4.67
N GLU A 80 -1.57 -10.54 -3.44
CA GLU A 80 -2.33 -10.31 -2.20
C GLU A 80 -2.95 -8.89 -2.16
N LEU A 81 -2.23 -7.91 -2.70
CA LEU A 81 -2.69 -6.53 -2.80
C LEU A 81 -3.64 -6.27 -3.99
N GLY A 82 -3.94 -7.28 -4.80
CA GLY A 82 -4.79 -7.17 -5.99
C GLY A 82 -4.10 -6.57 -7.21
N CYS A 83 -2.77 -6.65 -7.28
CA CYS A 83 -1.97 -6.18 -8.42
C CYS A 83 -1.86 -7.29 -9.47
N GLU A 84 -2.76 -7.31 -10.45
CA GLU A 84 -2.87 -8.37 -11.47
C GLU A 84 -1.93 -8.15 -12.68
N ASN A 85 -1.47 -6.90 -12.88
CA ASN A 85 -0.60 -6.51 -14.00
C ASN A 85 0.83 -6.19 -13.54
N THR A 86 1.21 -6.64 -12.34
CA THR A 86 2.54 -6.47 -11.78
C THR A 86 3.27 -7.81 -11.79
N TYR A 87 4.47 -7.81 -12.38
CA TYR A 87 5.36 -8.98 -12.38
C TYR A 87 6.79 -8.56 -12.08
N PHE A 88 7.33 -9.04 -10.96
CA PHE A 88 8.68 -8.76 -10.50
C PHE A 88 9.61 -9.93 -10.81
N ILE A 89 10.75 -9.64 -11.44
CA ILE A 89 11.83 -10.59 -11.74
C ILE A 89 13.09 -10.20 -10.96
N THR A 90 13.39 -8.90 -10.90
CA THR A 90 14.60 -8.38 -10.25
C THR A 90 14.28 -7.59 -8.99
N PRO A 91 15.09 -7.67 -7.92
CA PRO A 91 14.86 -6.94 -6.69
C PRO A 91 15.25 -5.45 -6.77
N ASN A 92 16.03 -5.08 -7.77
CA ASN A 92 16.58 -3.73 -7.96
C ASN A 92 15.86 -2.92 -9.04
N GLY A 93 14.85 -3.51 -9.72
CA GLY A 93 14.07 -2.83 -10.76
C GLY A 93 14.77 -2.69 -12.11
N LEU A 94 15.85 -3.41 -12.35
CA LEU A 94 16.46 -3.47 -13.69
C LEU A 94 15.58 -4.26 -14.65
N ASP A 95 15.62 -3.87 -15.94
CA ASP A 95 14.87 -4.53 -17.00
C ASP A 95 15.22 -6.00 -17.07
N ALA A 96 14.22 -6.86 -17.11
CA ALA A 96 14.35 -8.30 -17.23
C ALA A 96 13.12 -8.90 -17.93
N GLU A 97 13.32 -10.07 -18.52
CA GLU A 97 12.27 -10.87 -19.14
C GLU A 97 12.58 -12.35 -18.90
N ASP A 98 11.55 -13.14 -18.62
CA ASP A 98 11.63 -14.58 -18.51
C ASP A 98 10.47 -15.24 -19.26
N GLU A 99 10.29 -16.54 -19.10
CA GLU A 99 9.24 -17.32 -19.76
C GLU A 99 7.81 -16.89 -19.39
N ASN A 100 7.64 -16.21 -18.24
CA ASN A 100 6.33 -15.74 -17.75
C ASN A 100 6.03 -14.30 -18.17
N GLY A 101 7.03 -13.54 -18.66
CA GLY A 101 6.84 -12.18 -19.12
C GLY A 101 7.94 -11.20 -18.75
N LYS A 102 7.60 -9.91 -18.85
CA LYS A 102 8.53 -8.82 -18.55
C LYS A 102 8.40 -8.33 -17.12
N HIS A 103 9.51 -7.91 -16.52
CA HIS A 103 9.50 -7.14 -15.28
C HIS A 103 8.72 -5.85 -15.49
N SER A 104 7.49 -5.79 -14.99
CA SER A 104 6.56 -4.70 -15.32
C SER A 104 5.54 -4.44 -14.22
N THR A 105 4.94 -3.27 -14.26
CA THR A 105 3.85 -2.85 -13.38
C THR A 105 3.04 -1.73 -14.04
N THR A 106 1.97 -1.28 -13.38
CA THR A 106 1.17 -0.12 -13.78
C THR A 106 1.26 0.99 -12.73
N ALA A 107 0.98 2.24 -13.13
CA ALA A 107 0.94 3.36 -12.21
C ALA A 107 -0.08 3.15 -11.08
N LYS A 108 -1.26 2.58 -11.41
CA LYS A 108 -2.30 2.24 -10.45
C LYS A 108 -1.81 1.23 -9.40
N GLU A 109 -1.16 0.18 -9.84
CA GLU A 109 -0.71 -0.89 -8.95
C GLU A 109 0.49 -0.47 -8.08
N LEU A 110 1.41 0.35 -8.62
CA LEU A 110 2.43 0.98 -7.79
C LEU A 110 1.84 1.92 -6.73
N ALA A 111 0.74 2.61 -7.03
CA ALA A 111 0.06 3.42 -6.01
C ALA A 111 -0.56 2.53 -4.91
N VAL A 112 -1.10 1.36 -5.26
CA VAL A 112 -1.59 0.37 -4.28
C VAL A 112 -0.46 -0.15 -3.40
N ILE A 113 0.67 -0.56 -4.00
CA ILE A 113 1.85 -1.03 -3.28
C ILE A 113 2.40 0.07 -2.36
N ALA A 114 2.50 1.30 -2.85
CA ALA A 114 2.94 2.45 -2.06
C ALA A 114 1.99 2.75 -0.89
N SER A 115 0.67 2.69 -1.13
CA SER A 115 -0.36 2.87 -0.10
C SER A 115 -0.28 1.82 1.01
N TYR A 116 0.11 0.60 0.67
CA TYR A 116 0.40 -0.45 1.64
C TYR A 116 1.69 -0.16 2.42
N ALA A 117 2.78 0.18 1.70
CA ALA A 117 4.10 0.38 2.28
C ALA A 117 4.15 1.54 3.30
N ILE A 118 3.48 2.66 3.02
CA ILE A 118 3.46 3.83 3.92
C ILE A 118 2.68 3.62 5.22
N LYS A 119 2.00 2.48 5.40
CA LYS A 119 1.42 2.09 6.70
C LYS A 119 2.50 1.64 7.70
N ASN A 120 3.69 1.34 7.22
CA ASN A 120 4.82 0.95 8.05
C ASN A 120 5.65 2.19 8.44
N GLU A 121 5.69 2.51 9.74
CA GLU A 121 6.40 3.68 10.26
C GLU A 121 7.91 3.63 9.96
N ARG A 122 8.55 2.46 10.11
CA ARG A 122 9.99 2.31 9.80
C ARG A 122 10.29 2.56 8.32
N PHE A 123 9.38 2.16 7.43
CA PHE A 123 9.51 2.50 6.02
C PHE A 123 9.45 4.01 5.80
N ASN A 124 8.52 4.70 6.48
CA ASN A 124 8.39 6.15 6.38
C ASN A 124 9.63 6.87 6.92
N ASP A 125 10.22 6.39 8.02
CA ASP A 125 11.47 6.93 8.56
C ASP A 125 12.61 6.83 7.55
N ILE A 126 12.75 5.68 6.89
CA ILE A 126 13.79 5.45 5.90
C ILE A 126 13.62 6.38 4.69
N ILE A 127 12.43 6.39 4.07
CA ILE A 127 12.21 7.17 2.84
C ILE A 127 12.26 8.68 3.05
N GLY A 128 11.89 9.15 4.25
CA GLY A 128 11.97 10.57 4.64
C GLY A 128 13.36 11.05 5.08
N THR A 129 14.28 10.12 5.33
CA THR A 129 15.65 10.45 5.75
C THR A 129 16.44 11.06 4.60
N ARG A 130 17.08 12.21 4.84
CA ARG A 130 17.88 12.93 3.83
C ARG A 130 19.30 12.44 3.73
N HIS A 131 19.88 12.10 4.87
CA HIS A 131 21.24 11.59 4.99
C HIS A 131 21.33 10.57 6.10
N TYR A 132 22.02 9.48 5.84
CA TYR A 132 22.24 8.41 6.81
C TYR A 132 23.71 7.96 6.77
N SER A 133 24.37 7.94 7.93
CA SER A 133 25.73 7.45 8.07
C SER A 133 25.72 6.12 8.83
N PHE A 134 26.47 5.16 8.36
CA PHE A 134 26.57 3.83 8.94
C PHE A 134 28.00 3.29 8.81
N CYS A 135 28.30 2.23 9.53
CA CYS A 135 29.62 1.63 9.57
C CYS A 135 29.53 0.14 9.30
N GLU A 136 30.54 -0.38 8.65
CA GLU A 136 30.78 -1.82 8.59
C GLU A 136 30.85 -2.40 10.01
N VAL A 137 30.37 -3.64 10.20
CA VAL A 137 30.19 -4.26 11.54
C VAL A 137 31.49 -4.26 12.38
N ASN A 138 32.65 -4.42 11.75
CA ASN A 138 33.94 -4.40 12.45
C ASN A 138 34.48 -2.97 12.66
N GLY A 139 33.77 -1.95 12.22
CA GLY A 139 34.14 -0.55 12.42
C GLY A 139 35.28 -0.05 11.52
N THR A 140 35.63 -0.80 10.49
CA THR A 140 36.79 -0.47 9.63
C THR A 140 36.42 0.51 8.52
N ARG A 141 35.14 0.60 8.16
CA ARG A 141 34.67 1.42 7.04
C ARG A 141 33.40 2.20 7.36
N ASN A 142 33.49 3.52 7.23
CA ASN A 142 32.35 4.43 7.35
C ASN A 142 31.73 4.65 5.97
N CYS A 143 30.40 4.57 5.90
CA CYS A 143 29.59 4.80 4.70
C CYS A 143 28.60 5.91 4.95
N SER A 144 28.21 6.59 3.88
CA SER A 144 27.15 7.60 3.91
C SER A 144 26.21 7.42 2.73
N ALA A 145 24.93 7.58 2.98
CA ALA A 145 23.87 7.53 1.96
C ALA A 145 23.09 8.86 1.95
N TYR A 146 22.94 9.44 0.76
CA TYR A 146 22.21 10.69 0.55
C TYR A 146 20.95 10.40 -0.27
N ASN A 147 19.82 10.90 0.20
CA ASN A 147 18.55 10.65 -0.47
C ASN A 147 18.49 11.40 -1.82
N LYS A 148 18.35 10.62 -2.90
CA LYS A 148 18.23 11.16 -4.26
C LYS A 148 16.82 11.66 -4.60
N ASP A 149 15.89 11.59 -3.65
CA ASP A 149 14.55 12.13 -3.79
C ASP A 149 14.54 13.65 -3.57
N ALA A 150 14.70 14.40 -4.66
CA ALA A 150 14.65 15.87 -4.60
C ALA A 150 13.24 16.41 -4.26
N PHE A 151 12.18 15.60 -4.40
CA PHE A 151 10.81 16.01 -4.09
C PHE A 151 10.63 16.34 -2.61
N LEU A 152 11.39 15.72 -1.72
CA LEU A 152 11.41 16.01 -0.28
C LEU A 152 11.65 17.50 0.06
N ASN A 153 12.24 18.27 -0.88
CA ASN A 153 12.54 19.69 -0.71
C ASN A 153 11.68 20.58 -1.62
N GLN A 154 10.75 20.02 -2.40
CA GLN A 154 10.01 20.76 -3.43
C GLN A 154 8.58 21.11 -3.03
N MET A 155 7.98 20.33 -2.12
CA MET A 155 6.65 20.59 -1.60
C MET A 155 6.61 20.40 -0.09
N ASN A 156 5.89 21.27 0.59
CA ASN A 156 5.68 21.12 2.04
C ASN A 156 4.86 19.86 2.31
N GLY A 157 5.28 19.08 3.30
CA GLY A 157 4.65 17.79 3.63
C GLY A 157 5.09 16.59 2.77
N ALA A 158 5.98 16.78 1.77
CA ALA A 158 6.58 15.67 1.03
C ALA A 158 7.43 14.79 1.95
N PHE A 159 7.25 13.45 1.89
CA PHE A 159 7.96 12.51 2.75
C PHE A 159 8.54 11.27 2.05
N GLY A 160 8.49 11.20 0.73
CA GLY A 160 9.08 10.11 -0.06
C GLY A 160 8.45 10.02 -1.44
N ILE A 161 8.65 8.93 -2.18
CA ILE A 161 9.06 7.58 -1.76
C ILE A 161 10.33 7.13 -2.48
N LYS A 162 10.26 6.96 -3.85
CA LYS A 162 11.36 6.36 -4.61
C LYS A 162 11.41 6.82 -6.05
N THR A 163 12.63 7.10 -6.50
CA THR A 163 12.96 7.35 -7.91
C THR A 163 13.40 6.07 -8.60
N GLY A 164 13.16 5.98 -9.90
CA GLY A 164 13.67 4.91 -10.75
C GLY A 164 14.06 5.44 -12.14
N PHE A 165 14.97 4.74 -12.80
CA PHE A 165 15.32 4.98 -14.20
C PHE A 165 15.91 3.72 -14.82
N THR A 166 15.38 3.33 -15.98
CA THR A 166 16.04 2.44 -16.93
C THR A 166 15.93 3.04 -18.33
N GLY A 167 16.72 2.53 -19.28
CA GLY A 167 16.64 2.97 -20.68
C GLY A 167 15.25 2.77 -21.28
N ASN A 168 14.59 1.66 -20.92
CA ASN A 168 13.26 1.31 -21.43
C ASN A 168 12.14 2.07 -20.68
N ALA A 169 12.22 2.16 -19.37
CA ALA A 169 11.16 2.75 -18.55
C ALA A 169 11.18 4.30 -18.52
N GLY A 170 12.34 4.92 -18.84
CA GLY A 170 12.50 6.36 -18.62
C GLY A 170 12.58 6.74 -17.14
N TYR A 171 12.41 8.02 -16.82
CA TYR A 171 12.37 8.49 -15.42
C TYR A 171 11.02 8.19 -14.80
N CYS A 172 11.06 7.46 -13.69
CA CYS A 172 9.90 7.09 -12.88
C CYS A 172 10.03 7.67 -11.47
N PHE A 173 8.90 7.97 -10.85
CA PHE A 173 8.87 8.41 -9.47
C PHE A 173 7.54 8.04 -8.81
N VAL A 174 7.63 7.52 -7.61
CA VAL A 174 6.50 7.37 -6.68
C VAL A 174 6.69 8.41 -5.59
N GLY A 175 5.79 9.38 -5.54
CA GLY A 175 5.82 10.47 -4.56
C GLY A 175 4.76 10.31 -3.49
N ALA A 176 5.05 10.75 -2.27
CA ALA A 176 4.10 10.81 -1.17
C ALA A 176 4.16 12.16 -0.45
N LEU A 177 2.99 12.70 -0.11
CA LEU A 177 2.82 14.01 0.52
C LEU A 177 1.68 13.99 1.53
N LYS A 178 1.86 14.66 2.66
CA LYS A 178 0.81 14.94 3.65
C LYS A 178 0.41 16.41 3.58
N SER A 179 -0.89 16.70 3.47
CA SER A 179 -1.44 18.06 3.51
C SER A 179 -2.80 18.04 4.21
N ASP A 180 -2.99 18.90 5.20
CA ASP A 180 -4.26 19.10 5.92
C ASP A 180 -4.89 17.78 6.41
N GLY A 181 -4.09 16.91 7.02
CA GLY A 181 -4.50 15.60 7.53
C GLY A 181 -4.76 14.54 6.45
N ARG A 182 -4.60 14.88 5.17
CA ARG A 182 -4.73 13.96 4.02
C ARG A 182 -3.37 13.47 3.56
N THR A 183 -3.33 12.24 3.07
CA THR A 183 -2.12 11.66 2.46
C THR A 183 -2.37 11.43 0.97
N PHE A 184 -1.47 11.92 0.14
CA PHE A 184 -1.52 11.78 -1.30
C PHE A 184 -0.32 10.97 -1.79
N ILE A 185 -0.59 10.06 -2.73
CA ILE A 185 0.42 9.31 -3.47
C ILE A 185 0.26 9.63 -4.94
N SER A 186 1.35 9.96 -5.61
CA SER A 186 1.40 10.09 -7.06
C SER A 186 2.40 9.11 -7.64
N VAL A 187 2.07 8.57 -8.81
CA VAL A 187 2.95 7.68 -9.56
C VAL A 187 3.14 8.25 -10.97
N VAL A 188 4.38 8.50 -11.32
CA VAL A 188 4.78 9.01 -12.63
C VAL A 188 5.72 8.00 -13.26
N LEU A 189 5.35 7.44 -14.40
CA LEU A 189 6.12 6.48 -15.17
C LEU A 189 6.47 7.06 -16.54
N GLY A 190 7.69 6.82 -17.02
CA GLY A 190 8.13 7.29 -18.34
C GLY A 190 8.15 8.82 -18.47
N SER A 191 8.35 9.56 -17.38
CA SER A 191 8.36 11.01 -17.41
C SER A 191 9.73 11.56 -17.79
N GLY A 192 10.07 11.42 -19.06
CA GLY A 192 11.32 11.89 -19.66
C GLY A 192 12.42 10.85 -19.72
N TRP A 193 13.44 11.15 -20.54
CA TRP A 193 14.66 10.40 -20.75
C TRP A 193 15.87 11.30 -20.47
N PRO A 194 17.12 10.88 -20.70
CA PRO A 194 18.31 11.59 -20.20
C PRO A 194 18.36 13.11 -20.36
N SER A 195 17.79 13.66 -21.44
CA SER A 195 17.68 15.09 -21.67
C SER A 195 16.64 15.82 -20.79
N ASN A 196 15.73 15.09 -20.14
CA ASN A 196 14.56 15.62 -19.45
C ASN A 196 14.42 15.13 -17.99
N ARG A 197 15.53 15.13 -17.25
CA ARG A 197 15.65 14.59 -15.87
C ARG A 197 14.68 15.21 -14.85
N THR A 198 14.18 16.40 -15.12
CA THR A 198 13.34 17.17 -14.17
C THR A 198 11.85 16.99 -14.40
N TYR A 199 11.42 16.35 -15.50
CA TYR A 199 10.00 16.21 -15.83
C TYR A 199 9.23 15.46 -14.76
N LYS A 200 9.76 14.37 -14.24
CA LYS A 200 9.13 13.62 -13.13
C LYS A 200 8.76 14.50 -11.93
N TRP A 201 9.60 15.47 -11.58
CA TRP A 201 9.33 16.40 -10.48
C TRP A 201 8.21 17.39 -10.82
N LYS A 202 8.22 17.90 -12.06
CA LYS A 202 7.18 18.79 -12.56
C LYS A 202 5.83 18.11 -12.62
N ASP A 203 5.80 16.89 -13.12
CA ASP A 203 4.56 16.11 -13.26
C ASP A 203 4.02 15.69 -11.89
N THR A 204 4.91 15.24 -10.99
CA THR A 204 4.53 14.92 -9.60
C THR A 204 3.92 16.13 -8.89
N ARG A 205 4.52 17.31 -8.99
CA ARG A 205 3.95 18.53 -8.37
C ARG A 205 2.56 18.83 -8.89
N LYS A 206 2.34 18.77 -10.20
CA LYS A 206 1.01 18.98 -10.80
C LYS A 206 -0.02 17.99 -10.27
N LEU A 207 0.34 16.71 -10.17
CA LEU A 207 -0.56 15.68 -9.62
C LEU A 207 -0.86 15.94 -8.15
N MET A 208 0.14 16.32 -7.34
CA MET A 208 -0.06 16.62 -5.92
C MET A 208 -0.92 17.89 -5.73
N GLU A 209 -0.66 18.96 -6.48
CA GLU A 209 -1.47 20.18 -6.50
C GLU A 209 -2.92 19.87 -6.89
N TYR A 210 -3.11 19.05 -7.91
CA TYR A 210 -4.45 18.60 -8.31
C TYR A 210 -5.13 17.83 -7.17
N GLY A 211 -4.41 16.88 -6.53
CA GLY A 211 -4.94 16.12 -5.41
C GLY A 211 -5.35 17.00 -4.23
N ILE A 212 -4.46 17.91 -3.81
CA ILE A 212 -4.72 18.84 -2.70
C ILE A 212 -5.94 19.72 -2.96
N ASN A 213 -6.09 20.23 -4.20
CA ASN A 213 -7.12 21.20 -4.54
C ASN A 213 -8.49 20.59 -4.90
N ASN A 214 -8.55 19.28 -5.16
CA ASN A 214 -9.77 18.66 -5.65
C ASN A 214 -10.31 17.53 -4.78
N PHE A 215 -9.53 16.96 -3.86
CA PHE A 215 -9.96 15.83 -3.06
C PHE A 215 -10.08 16.21 -1.58
N PHE A 216 -11.30 16.22 -1.05
CA PHE A 216 -11.60 16.66 0.31
C PHE A 216 -12.34 15.57 1.09
N PRO A 217 -12.23 15.56 2.43
CA PRO A 217 -13.06 14.71 3.27
C PRO A 217 -14.55 15.05 3.06
N ARG A 218 -15.35 14.04 2.72
CA ARG A 218 -16.82 14.14 2.57
C ARG A 218 -17.47 13.04 3.36
N THR A 219 -18.45 13.38 4.19
CA THR A 219 -19.30 12.40 4.86
C THR A 219 -20.26 11.82 3.83
N VAL A 220 -20.12 10.52 3.54
CA VAL A 220 -20.92 9.81 2.55
C VAL A 220 -22.05 8.99 3.17
N PHE A 221 -21.98 8.76 4.48
CA PHE A 221 -23.03 8.14 5.27
C PHE A 221 -22.96 8.65 6.71
N SER A 222 -24.12 8.87 7.30
CA SER A 222 -24.28 9.21 8.73
C SER A 222 -25.37 8.34 9.35
N THR A 223 -25.26 8.10 10.64
CA THR A 223 -26.26 7.42 11.46
C THR A 223 -27.68 7.92 11.18
N ILE A 224 -28.61 6.99 10.96
CA ILE A 224 -30.05 7.24 10.79
C ILE A 224 -30.76 6.57 11.97
N GLU A 225 -31.26 7.37 12.92
CA GLU A 225 -31.88 6.87 14.13
C GLU A 225 -33.31 6.30 13.87
N ASP A 226 -34.02 6.84 12.91
CA ASP A 226 -35.34 6.40 12.46
C ASP A 226 -35.31 6.26 10.93
N TYR A 227 -35.26 5.01 10.45
CA TYR A 227 -35.16 4.73 9.01
C TYR A 227 -36.54 4.39 8.44
N LYS A 228 -36.90 3.13 8.40
CA LYS A 228 -38.17 2.62 7.90
C LYS A 228 -38.61 1.46 8.77
N ASP A 229 -39.93 1.32 8.98
CA ASP A 229 -40.45 0.17 9.67
C ASP A 229 -40.32 -1.09 8.80
N VAL A 230 -40.02 -2.22 9.43
CA VAL A 230 -40.10 -3.56 8.85
C VAL A 230 -41.34 -4.25 9.37
N ARG A 231 -42.09 -4.93 8.49
CA ARG A 231 -43.28 -5.69 8.90
C ARG A 231 -42.90 -6.89 9.75
N VAL A 232 -43.71 -7.18 10.75
CA VAL A 232 -43.50 -8.31 11.66
C VAL A 232 -44.66 -9.30 11.51
N LYS A 233 -44.36 -10.53 11.19
CA LYS A 233 -45.32 -11.65 11.15
C LYS A 233 -45.44 -12.26 12.53
N ASP A 234 -46.67 -12.68 12.87
CA ASP A 234 -47.00 -13.32 14.13
C ASP A 234 -46.59 -12.50 15.36
N GLY A 235 -46.49 -11.18 15.20
CA GLY A 235 -46.17 -10.22 16.26
C GLY A 235 -47.39 -9.63 16.93
N MET A 236 -47.22 -9.13 18.17
CA MET A 236 -48.25 -8.33 18.84
C MET A 236 -48.43 -6.96 18.18
N GLU A 237 -47.40 -6.49 17.45
CA GLU A 237 -47.42 -5.30 16.61
C GLU A 237 -47.11 -5.67 15.15
N GLU A 238 -47.70 -4.94 14.21
CA GLU A 238 -47.58 -5.23 12.76
C GLU A 238 -46.24 -4.85 12.17
N SER A 239 -45.50 -3.98 12.86
CA SER A 239 -44.17 -3.52 12.40
C SER A 239 -43.22 -3.19 13.57
N ALA A 240 -41.92 -3.20 13.26
CA ALA A 240 -40.88 -2.72 14.17
C ALA A 240 -40.11 -1.56 13.51
N SER A 241 -39.85 -0.51 14.26
CA SER A 241 -39.02 0.59 13.83
C SER A 241 -37.57 0.13 13.66
N THR A 242 -36.82 0.73 12.71
CA THR A 242 -35.43 0.38 12.45
C THR A 242 -34.51 1.56 12.51
N CYS A 243 -33.24 1.31 12.77
CA CYS A 243 -32.17 2.31 12.72
C CYS A 243 -30.94 1.79 11.99
N ILE A 244 -30.05 2.70 11.58
CA ILE A 244 -28.78 2.38 10.94
C ILE A 244 -27.69 3.17 11.66
N LYS A 245 -26.84 2.50 12.42
CA LYS A 245 -25.76 3.13 13.17
C LYS A 245 -24.44 2.99 12.44
N GLY A 246 -23.79 4.12 12.19
CA GLY A 246 -22.46 4.20 11.61
C GLY A 246 -22.25 5.49 10.82
N ASP A 247 -21.01 5.89 10.72
CA ASP A 247 -20.58 7.07 9.98
C ASP A 247 -19.42 6.68 9.06
N LEU A 248 -19.45 7.19 7.83
CA LEU A 248 -18.38 6.97 6.86
C LEU A 248 -18.03 8.28 6.19
N SER A 249 -16.76 8.66 6.30
CA SER A 249 -16.18 9.79 5.57
C SER A 249 -15.07 9.28 4.67
N LEU A 250 -15.03 9.75 3.42
CA LEU A 250 -14.06 9.40 2.42
C LEU A 250 -13.44 10.67 1.83
N ILE A 251 -12.23 10.57 1.30
CA ILE A 251 -11.59 11.66 0.55
C ILE A 251 -12.03 11.52 -0.90
N LEU A 252 -12.84 12.48 -1.36
CA LEU A 252 -13.51 12.44 -2.67
C LEU A 252 -13.34 13.76 -3.39
N CYS A 253 -13.43 13.72 -4.73
CA CYS A 253 -13.57 14.90 -5.57
C CYS A 253 -15.05 15.13 -5.95
N ASP A 254 -15.34 16.30 -6.56
CA ASP A 254 -16.72 16.66 -6.95
C ASP A 254 -17.28 15.78 -8.07
N ALA A 255 -16.40 15.13 -8.83
CA ALA A 255 -16.81 14.23 -9.92
C ALA A 255 -17.14 12.81 -9.43
N ASP A 256 -16.87 12.47 -8.16
CA ASP A 256 -17.15 11.14 -7.63
C ASP A 256 -18.65 10.94 -7.40
N ASP A 257 -19.19 9.86 -7.99
CA ASP A 257 -20.59 9.44 -7.80
C ASP A 257 -20.72 8.61 -6.53
N VAL A 258 -21.48 9.13 -5.57
CA VAL A 258 -21.75 8.45 -4.29
C VAL A 258 -23.18 7.94 -4.30
N ARG A 259 -23.36 6.64 -4.07
CA ARG A 259 -24.66 6.00 -3.99
C ARG A 259 -24.79 5.13 -2.74
N VAL A 260 -25.89 5.28 -2.03
CA VAL A 260 -26.28 4.38 -0.93
C VAL A 260 -27.42 3.50 -1.39
N VAL A 261 -27.26 2.20 -1.28
CA VAL A 261 -28.30 1.21 -1.59
C VAL A 261 -28.75 0.58 -0.27
N TYR A 262 -30.05 0.63 -0.03
CA TYR A 262 -30.65 0.06 1.16
C TYR A 262 -31.36 -1.25 0.78
N GLU A 263 -30.96 -2.33 1.44
CA GLU A 263 -31.62 -3.64 1.34
C GLU A 263 -32.27 -3.90 2.69
N LEU A 264 -33.61 -3.82 2.76
CA LEU A 264 -34.43 -4.11 3.93
C LEU A 264 -35.33 -5.30 3.62
N GLU A 265 -35.48 -6.21 4.55
CA GLU A 265 -36.41 -7.33 4.41
C GLU A 265 -37.86 -6.81 4.37
N ASP A 266 -38.71 -7.42 3.54
CA ASP A 266 -40.12 -7.04 3.45
C ASP A 266 -40.89 -7.36 4.74
N TYR A 267 -40.47 -8.42 5.44
CA TYR A 267 -41.03 -8.86 6.72
C TYR A 267 -40.02 -9.71 7.50
N ILE A 268 -40.20 -9.74 8.80
CA ILE A 268 -39.44 -10.61 9.74
C ILE A 268 -40.45 -11.32 10.66
N ASP A 269 -40.05 -12.48 11.21
CA ASP A 269 -40.91 -13.25 12.12
C ASP A 269 -40.71 -12.80 13.59
N ALA A 270 -41.82 -12.72 14.35
CA ALA A 270 -41.75 -12.47 15.79
C ALA A 270 -41.20 -13.71 16.55
N PRO A 271 -40.51 -13.53 17.69
CA PRO A 271 -40.26 -12.27 18.39
C PRO A 271 -39.05 -11.52 17.77
N VAL A 272 -39.15 -10.18 17.73
CA VAL A 272 -38.07 -9.29 17.28
C VAL A 272 -37.44 -8.65 18.53
N ARG A 273 -36.12 -8.59 18.56
CA ARG A 273 -35.35 -7.96 19.62
C ARG A 273 -34.69 -6.68 19.12
N VAL A 274 -34.51 -5.72 19.98
CA VAL A 274 -33.70 -4.53 19.67
C VAL A 274 -32.28 -4.98 19.29
N GLY A 275 -31.79 -4.51 18.13
CA GLY A 275 -30.52 -4.86 17.59
C GLY A 275 -30.51 -6.04 16.60
N ASP A 276 -31.64 -6.74 16.41
CA ASP A 276 -31.76 -7.77 15.37
C ASP A 276 -31.51 -7.16 13.99
N VAL A 277 -30.66 -7.80 13.18
CA VAL A 277 -30.33 -7.31 11.84
C VAL A 277 -31.44 -7.69 10.87
N VAL A 278 -32.04 -6.68 10.25
CA VAL A 278 -33.17 -6.79 9.33
C VAL A 278 -32.87 -6.32 7.92
N GLY A 279 -31.60 -5.92 7.68
CA GLY A 279 -31.16 -5.46 6.39
C GLY A 279 -29.77 -4.85 6.43
N LYS A 280 -29.41 -4.14 5.39
CA LYS A 280 -28.13 -3.43 5.29
C LYS A 280 -28.23 -2.20 4.38
N ALA A 281 -27.44 -1.17 4.71
CA ALA A 281 -27.12 -0.04 3.84
C ALA A 281 -25.73 -0.27 3.24
N ILE A 282 -25.60 -0.20 1.90
CA ILE A 282 -24.34 -0.45 1.18
C ILE A 282 -23.94 0.85 0.48
N ILE A 283 -22.73 1.30 0.73
CA ILE A 283 -22.18 2.53 0.16
C ILE A 283 -21.29 2.19 -1.03
N TYR A 284 -21.57 2.84 -2.16
CA TYR A 284 -20.79 2.76 -3.38
C TYR A 284 -20.22 4.12 -3.76
N VAL A 285 -18.99 4.12 -4.26
CA VAL A 285 -18.36 5.28 -4.92
C VAL A 285 -17.87 4.84 -6.29
N ASN A 286 -18.33 5.53 -7.33
CA ASN A 286 -18.02 5.19 -8.73
C ASN A 286 -18.31 3.72 -9.06
N GLY A 287 -19.39 3.17 -8.48
CA GLY A 287 -19.77 1.77 -8.66
C GLY A 287 -18.99 0.75 -7.83
N GLN A 288 -17.95 1.16 -7.12
CA GLN A 288 -17.19 0.29 -6.22
C GLN A 288 -17.77 0.34 -4.80
N ARG A 289 -17.98 -0.83 -4.19
CA ARG A 289 -18.43 -0.93 -2.79
C ARG A 289 -17.34 -0.45 -1.83
N MET A 290 -17.66 0.56 -1.01
CA MET A 290 -16.76 1.15 -0.03
C MET A 290 -17.01 0.67 1.40
N GLY A 291 -18.28 0.31 1.72
CA GLY A 291 -18.64 -0.17 3.06
C GLY A 291 -20.08 -0.60 3.13
N SER A 292 -20.49 -1.11 4.30
CA SER A 292 -21.90 -1.36 4.61
C SER A 292 -22.15 -1.29 6.11
N PHE A 293 -23.36 -0.85 6.47
CA PHE A 293 -23.86 -0.81 7.84
C PHE A 293 -25.12 -1.67 7.96
N PRO A 294 -25.30 -2.42 9.05
CA PRO A 294 -26.52 -3.17 9.28
C PRO A 294 -27.70 -2.22 9.53
N ILE A 295 -28.87 -2.56 9.01
CA ILE A 295 -30.16 -2.02 9.44
C ILE A 295 -30.62 -2.91 10.57
N THR A 296 -30.91 -2.34 11.74
CA THR A 296 -31.28 -3.09 12.95
C THR A 296 -32.62 -2.64 13.48
N ALA A 297 -33.37 -3.57 14.10
CA ALA A 297 -34.59 -3.25 14.82
C ALA A 297 -34.29 -2.28 15.99
N ALA A 298 -35.00 -1.17 16.05
CA ALA A 298 -34.89 -0.17 17.11
C ALA A 298 -35.92 -0.43 18.26
N ALA A 299 -36.96 -1.21 17.98
CA ALA A 299 -37.97 -1.64 18.95
C ALA A 299 -38.11 -3.17 18.97
N ALA A 300 -38.48 -3.72 20.11
CA ALA A 300 -38.80 -5.16 20.23
C ALA A 300 -40.31 -5.37 19.95
N VAL A 301 -40.62 -6.52 19.33
CA VAL A 301 -42.00 -6.98 19.10
C VAL A 301 -42.13 -8.40 19.60
N GLU A 302 -43.03 -8.61 20.58
CA GLU A 302 -43.33 -9.94 21.12
C GLU A 302 -44.18 -10.77 20.15
N ARG A 303 -44.11 -12.08 20.30
CA ARG A 303 -44.94 -12.97 19.52
C ARG A 303 -46.37 -12.94 19.97
N ALA A 304 -47.32 -12.84 19.05
CA ALA A 304 -48.74 -12.91 19.38
C ALA A 304 -49.10 -14.34 19.85
N ASN A 305 -49.70 -14.42 21.02
CA ASN A 305 -50.25 -15.69 21.54
C ASN A 305 -51.68 -15.83 21.02
N TYR A 306 -51.85 -16.65 19.99
CA TYR A 306 -53.22 -17.07 19.59
C TYR A 306 -53.70 -18.17 20.57
N MET A 307 -54.58 -17.79 21.51
CA MET A 307 -55.33 -18.78 22.31
C MET A 307 -56.53 -19.27 21.58
#